data_f8db72abc450b502a1c5429b2a78c964
#
_entry.id   f8db72abc450b502a1c5429b2a78c964
#
_cell.length_a   1.000
_cell.length_b   1.000
_cell.length_c   1.000
_cell.angle_alpha   90.00
_cell.angle_beta   90.00
_cell.angle_gamma   90.00
#
_symmetry.space_group_name_H-M   'P 1'
#
loop_
_entity.id
_entity.type
_entity.pdbx_description
1 polymer ?
#
loop_
_entity_poly.entity_id
_entity_poly.type
_entity_poly.pdbx_seq_one_letter_code
_entity_poly.pdbx_strand_id
1 'polypeptide(L)'
;MLLRELTKKSLSVFIIRITGVFVLFLFTLFITNFFSPENVGRYDFVRSTVMIIGGVALMGTNQAIIYYSGLLKAKNSMGSIKSIYFKMLKIIAMTSFAFLFFYLFLSVQNKAIINSIFNKPDAFNLVFKSFAVLMFFTSTMLNIDTIRAIEKTMMSELYRNIFRYIPVFIGAVVLFFTNRQDLIV
;
A
#
# COMPACT_ATOMS: atom_id res chain seq x y z
N MET A 1 10.00 25.31 -25.82
CA MET A 1 8.95 24.27 -25.92
C MET A 1 9.04 23.26 -24.79
N LEU A 2 10.21 22.68 -24.53
CA LEU A 2 10.46 21.67 -23.47
C LEU A 2 10.09 22.14 -22.05
N LEU A 3 10.45 23.35 -21.63
CA LEU A 3 10.14 23.91 -20.32
C LEU A 3 8.64 23.99 -20.09
N ARG A 4 7.87 24.43 -21.08
CA ARG A 4 6.39 24.53 -20.98
C ARG A 4 5.72 23.17 -20.81
N GLU A 5 6.23 22.13 -21.45
CA GLU A 5 5.72 20.76 -21.28
C GLU A 5 6.06 20.18 -19.91
N LEU A 6 7.29 20.43 -19.43
CA LEU A 6 7.71 20.02 -18.08
C LEU A 6 6.84 20.69 -17.01
N THR A 7 6.61 22.02 -17.14
CA THR A 7 5.77 22.75 -16.20
C THR A 7 4.32 22.22 -16.18
N LYS A 8 3.73 21.92 -17.36
CA LYS A 8 2.39 21.34 -17.44
C LYS A 8 2.31 19.97 -16.76
N LYS A 9 3.29 19.09 -17.02
CA LYS A 9 3.36 17.76 -16.37
C LYS A 9 3.49 17.87 -14.86
N SER A 10 4.38 18.75 -14.38
CA SER A 10 4.58 18.99 -12.94
C SER A 10 3.31 19.54 -12.27
N LEU A 11 2.63 20.50 -12.91
CA LEU A 11 1.39 21.06 -12.41
C LEU A 11 0.28 20.00 -12.34
N SER A 12 0.16 19.16 -13.36
CA SER A 12 -0.83 18.06 -13.36
C SER A 12 -0.55 17.06 -12.24
N VAL A 13 0.71 16.68 -12.01
CA VAL A 13 1.09 15.80 -10.89
C VAL A 13 0.77 16.46 -9.54
N PHE A 14 1.03 17.76 -9.41
CA PHE A 14 0.71 18.51 -8.19
C PHE A 14 -0.79 18.52 -7.89
N ILE A 15 -1.63 18.79 -8.91
CA ILE A 15 -3.09 18.78 -8.77
C ILE A 15 -3.56 17.37 -8.35
N ILE A 16 -3.06 16.31 -8.98
CA ILE A 16 -3.40 14.92 -8.63
C ILE A 16 -3.09 14.62 -7.15
N ARG A 17 -1.93 15.09 -6.66
CA ARG A 17 -1.56 14.90 -5.25
C ARG A 17 -2.47 15.65 -4.29
N ILE A 18 -2.80 16.90 -4.58
CA ILE A 18 -3.76 17.67 -3.77
C ILE A 18 -5.12 16.97 -3.75
N THR A 19 -5.62 16.55 -4.91
CA THR A 19 -6.88 15.80 -5.01
C THR A 19 -6.82 14.51 -4.17
N GLY A 20 -5.70 13.80 -4.20
CA GLY A 20 -5.50 12.59 -3.39
C GLY A 20 -5.53 12.85 -1.89
N VAL A 21 -4.90 13.93 -1.43
CA VAL A 21 -4.97 14.36 -0.02
C VAL A 21 -6.41 14.70 0.36
N PHE A 22 -7.15 15.39 -0.52
CA PHE A 22 -8.54 15.70 -0.28
C PHE A 22 -9.44 14.45 -0.20
N VAL A 23 -9.23 13.47 -1.10
CA VAL A 23 -9.94 12.18 -1.06
C VAL A 23 -9.66 11.44 0.25
N LEU A 24 -8.40 11.40 0.70
CA LEU A 24 -8.02 10.78 1.97
C LEU A 24 -8.66 11.51 3.16
N PHE A 25 -8.71 12.84 3.12
CA PHE A 25 -9.36 13.66 4.15
C PHE A 25 -10.86 13.36 4.23
N LEU A 26 -11.57 13.33 3.10
CA LEU A 26 -12.98 12.96 3.04
C LEU A 26 -13.23 11.55 3.58
N PHE A 27 -12.37 10.60 3.21
CA PHE A 27 -12.45 9.23 3.74
C PHE A 27 -12.27 9.21 5.26
N THR A 28 -11.26 9.92 5.78
CA THR A 28 -11.04 10.01 7.23
C THR A 28 -12.23 10.64 7.95
N LEU A 29 -12.78 11.73 7.42
CA LEU A 29 -14.00 12.35 7.96
C LEU A 29 -15.18 11.36 7.97
N PHE A 30 -15.34 10.60 6.89
CA PHE A 30 -16.41 9.59 6.80
C PHE A 30 -16.27 8.55 7.90
N ILE A 31 -15.11 7.89 8.02
CA ILE A 31 -14.94 6.82 9.03
C ILE A 31 -15.02 7.34 10.46
N THR A 32 -14.49 8.55 10.75
CA THR A 32 -14.54 9.12 12.11
C THR A 32 -15.94 9.57 12.53
N ASN A 33 -16.81 9.95 11.60
CA ASN A 33 -18.18 10.35 11.93
C ASN A 33 -19.18 9.19 11.97
N PHE A 34 -18.96 8.14 11.19
CA PHE A 34 -19.94 7.07 11.01
C PHE A 34 -19.56 5.73 11.67
N PHE A 35 -18.30 5.57 12.08
CA PHE A 35 -17.84 4.36 12.74
C PHE A 35 -17.47 4.63 14.20
N SER A 36 -17.54 3.57 15.04
CA SER A 36 -17.13 3.69 16.44
C SER A 36 -15.63 4.00 16.54
N PRO A 37 -15.20 4.78 17.54
CA PRO A 37 -13.77 5.09 17.75
C PRO A 37 -12.88 3.85 17.85
N GLU A 38 -13.43 2.75 18.39
CA GLU A 38 -12.72 1.47 18.48
C GLU A 38 -12.44 0.88 17.10
N ASN A 39 -13.43 0.86 16.19
CA ASN A 39 -13.29 0.35 14.83
C ASN A 39 -12.33 1.21 14.00
N VAL A 40 -12.41 2.53 14.13
CA VAL A 40 -11.46 3.45 13.50
C VAL A 40 -10.04 3.18 13.99
N GLY A 41 -9.87 3.00 15.30
CA GLY A 41 -8.57 2.69 15.89
C GLY A 41 -8.00 1.33 15.43
N ARG A 42 -8.85 0.31 15.26
CA ARG A 42 -8.46 -0.99 14.68
C ARG A 42 -8.00 -0.84 13.24
N TYR A 43 -8.77 -0.12 12.42
CA TYR A 43 -8.41 0.17 11.03
C TYR A 43 -7.06 0.90 10.91
N ASP A 44 -6.87 1.98 11.66
CA ASP A 44 -5.63 2.76 11.63
C ASP A 44 -4.43 1.94 12.14
N PHE A 45 -4.63 1.07 13.12
CA PHE A 45 -3.59 0.16 13.58
C PHE A 45 -3.13 -0.80 12.48
N VAL A 46 -4.07 -1.50 11.81
CA VAL A 46 -3.74 -2.41 10.70
C VAL A 46 -3.10 -1.66 9.54
N ARG A 47 -3.66 -0.53 9.15
CA ARG A 47 -3.11 0.31 8.08
C ARG A 47 -1.68 0.74 8.36
N SER A 48 -1.41 1.25 9.56
CA SER A 48 -0.07 1.71 9.97
C SER A 48 0.92 0.55 10.00
N THR A 49 0.51 -0.58 10.55
CA THR A 49 1.31 -1.81 10.61
C THR A 49 1.67 -2.29 9.19
N VAL A 50 0.70 -2.36 8.27
CA VAL A 50 0.94 -2.74 6.87
C VAL A 50 1.89 -1.76 6.18
N MET A 51 1.77 -0.45 6.45
CA MET A 51 2.66 0.55 5.84
C MET A 51 4.10 0.40 6.33
N ILE A 52 4.31 0.18 7.62
CA ILE A 52 5.66 0.02 8.21
C ILE A 52 6.30 -1.28 7.71
N ILE A 53 5.61 -2.42 7.90
CA ILE A 53 6.14 -3.73 7.52
C ILE A 53 6.25 -3.84 6.00
N GLY A 54 5.30 -3.27 5.25
CA GLY A 54 5.31 -3.23 3.79
C GLY A 54 6.50 -2.45 3.23
N GLY A 55 6.87 -1.35 3.88
CA GLY A 55 8.10 -0.63 3.54
C GLY A 55 9.35 -1.50 3.66
N VAL A 56 9.45 -2.30 4.72
CA VAL A 56 10.55 -3.25 4.92
C VAL A 56 10.47 -4.42 3.92
N ALA A 57 9.27 -4.99 3.72
CA ALA A 57 9.05 -6.13 2.83
C ALA A 57 9.34 -5.83 1.35
N LEU A 58 9.21 -4.58 0.93
CA LEU A 58 9.60 -4.12 -0.40
C LEU A 58 11.11 -4.24 -0.66
N MET A 59 11.96 -4.21 0.38
CA MET A 59 13.43 -4.34 0.26
C MET A 59 14.04 -3.48 -0.87
N GLY A 60 13.45 -2.31 -1.15
CA GLY A 60 13.90 -1.42 -2.22
C GLY A 60 13.57 -1.86 -3.65
N THR A 61 12.80 -2.93 -3.85
CA THR A 61 12.41 -3.43 -5.19
C THR A 61 11.68 -2.38 -6.01
N ASN A 62 10.88 -1.55 -5.35
CA ASN A 62 10.17 -0.43 -5.96
C ASN A 62 11.11 0.65 -6.51
N GLN A 63 12.24 0.92 -5.87
CA GLN A 63 13.26 1.82 -6.40
C GLN A 63 14.12 1.13 -7.47
N ALA A 64 14.42 -0.15 -7.26
CA ALA A 64 15.20 -0.93 -8.19
C ALA A 64 14.54 -1.04 -9.57
N ILE A 65 13.20 -1.20 -9.66
CA ILE A 65 12.52 -1.27 -10.96
C ILE A 65 12.64 0.03 -11.75
N ILE A 66 12.61 1.19 -11.08
CA ILE A 66 12.81 2.50 -11.71
C ILE A 66 14.24 2.63 -12.23
N TYR A 67 15.22 2.25 -11.41
CA TYR A 67 16.62 2.28 -11.79
C TYR A 67 16.92 1.40 -13.01
N TYR A 68 16.48 0.13 -12.97
CA TYR A 68 16.69 -0.80 -14.08
C TYR A 68 15.95 -0.39 -15.35
N SER A 69 14.78 0.25 -15.24
CA SER A 69 14.09 0.77 -16.43
C SER A 69 14.91 1.85 -17.14
N GLY A 70 15.57 2.73 -16.39
CA GLY A 70 16.50 3.73 -16.96
C GLY A 70 17.67 3.07 -17.70
N LEU A 71 18.27 2.02 -17.12
CA LEU A 71 19.34 1.27 -17.78
C LEU A 71 18.86 0.54 -19.05
N LEU A 72 17.69 -0.08 -19.02
CA LEU A 72 17.10 -0.77 -20.16
C LEU A 72 16.78 0.21 -21.29
N LYS A 73 16.32 1.42 -20.96
CA LYS A 73 16.06 2.47 -21.93
C LYS A 73 17.35 2.91 -22.62
N ALA A 74 18.41 3.14 -21.87
CA ALA A 74 19.72 3.50 -22.43
C ALA A 74 20.27 2.42 -23.38
N LYS A 75 19.92 1.15 -23.17
CA LYS A 75 20.31 0.00 -23.99
C LYS A 75 19.31 -0.36 -25.10
N ASN A 76 18.26 0.45 -25.30
CA ASN A 76 17.15 0.15 -26.23
C ASN A 76 16.51 -1.24 -26.02
N SER A 77 16.47 -1.74 -24.79
CA SER A 77 16.00 -3.10 -24.43
C SER A 77 14.81 -3.09 -23.46
N MET A 78 13.90 -2.13 -23.60
CA MET A 78 12.72 -1.97 -22.73
C MET A 78 11.82 -3.22 -22.65
N GLY A 79 11.84 -4.10 -23.65
CA GLY A 79 11.11 -5.38 -23.61
C GLY A 79 11.48 -6.28 -22.43
N SER A 80 12.69 -6.11 -21.88
CA SER A 80 13.18 -6.87 -20.72
C SER A 80 12.60 -6.39 -19.37
N ILE A 81 11.88 -5.28 -19.31
CA ILE A 81 11.30 -4.76 -18.06
C ILE A 81 10.31 -5.74 -17.43
N LYS A 82 9.59 -6.51 -18.25
CA LYS A 82 8.68 -7.57 -17.82
C LYS A 82 9.42 -8.65 -17.00
N SER A 83 10.59 -9.07 -17.47
CA SER A 83 11.41 -10.06 -16.75
C SER A 83 11.88 -9.52 -15.38
N ILE A 84 12.31 -8.25 -15.34
CA ILE A 84 12.71 -7.61 -14.10
C ILE A 84 11.53 -7.48 -13.15
N TYR A 85 10.37 -7.05 -13.63
CA TYR A 85 9.15 -6.97 -12.85
C TYR A 85 8.82 -8.31 -12.15
N PHE A 86 8.83 -9.42 -12.89
CA PHE A 86 8.54 -10.74 -12.28
C PHE A 86 9.61 -11.18 -11.27
N LYS A 87 10.87 -10.83 -11.48
CA LYS A 87 11.92 -11.07 -10.47
C LYS A 87 11.65 -10.27 -9.19
N MET A 88 11.30 -8.98 -9.30
CA MET A 88 10.94 -8.14 -8.16
C MET A 88 9.69 -8.66 -7.45
N LEU A 89 8.66 -9.06 -8.21
CA LEU A 89 7.44 -9.64 -7.66
C LEU A 89 7.73 -10.95 -6.88
N LYS A 90 8.64 -11.79 -7.40
CA LYS A 90 9.08 -13.00 -6.69
C LYS A 90 9.78 -12.68 -5.37
N ILE A 91 10.64 -11.67 -5.34
CA ILE A 91 11.30 -11.20 -4.11
C ILE A 91 10.24 -10.74 -3.09
N ILE A 92 9.31 -9.90 -3.51
CA ILE A 92 8.21 -9.39 -2.66
C ILE A 92 7.36 -10.55 -2.12
N ALA A 93 7.01 -11.51 -2.96
CA ALA A 93 6.27 -12.69 -2.52
C ALA A 93 7.06 -13.46 -1.45
N MET A 94 8.33 -13.75 -1.70
CA MET A 94 9.18 -14.47 -0.75
C MET A 94 9.30 -13.74 0.59
N THR A 95 9.55 -12.43 0.58
CA THR A 95 9.67 -11.62 1.80
C THR A 95 8.34 -11.53 2.54
N SER A 96 7.21 -11.30 1.83
CA SER A 96 5.89 -11.23 2.46
C SER A 96 5.49 -12.56 3.12
N PHE A 97 5.74 -13.69 2.45
CA PHE A 97 5.51 -15.02 3.03
C PHE A 97 6.48 -15.32 4.18
N ALA A 98 7.75 -14.92 4.08
CA ALA A 98 8.70 -15.09 5.18
C ALA A 98 8.26 -14.34 6.43
N PHE A 99 7.78 -13.08 6.29
CA PHE A 99 7.24 -12.31 7.40
C PHE A 99 6.00 -12.97 8.01
N LEU A 100 5.06 -13.44 7.18
CA LEU A 100 3.86 -14.15 7.67
C LEU A 100 4.25 -15.44 8.41
N PHE A 101 5.14 -16.25 7.84
CA PHE A 101 5.61 -17.49 8.45
C PHE A 101 6.33 -17.24 9.77
N PHE A 102 7.23 -16.27 9.79
CA PHE A 102 7.96 -15.87 10.99
C PHE A 102 7.01 -15.39 12.10
N TYR A 103 6.01 -14.59 11.73
CA TYR A 103 4.98 -14.15 12.66
C TYR A 103 4.19 -15.34 13.23
N LEU A 104 3.73 -16.25 12.38
CA LEU A 104 2.98 -17.44 12.84
C LEU A 104 3.84 -18.32 13.76
N PHE A 105 5.11 -18.52 13.42
CA PHE A 105 6.01 -19.30 14.26
C PHE A 105 6.24 -18.69 15.64
N LEU A 106 6.46 -17.39 15.72
CA LEU A 106 6.60 -16.67 16.99
C LEU A 106 5.29 -16.60 17.78
N SER A 107 4.17 -16.50 17.09
CA SER A 107 2.88 -16.19 17.70
C SER A 107 2.26 -17.36 18.45
N VAL A 108 2.56 -18.60 18.05
CA VAL A 108 2.04 -19.80 18.74
C VAL A 108 2.46 -19.82 20.21
N GLN A 109 3.64 -19.32 20.54
CA GLN A 109 4.18 -19.31 21.90
C GLN A 109 3.97 -17.99 22.66
N ASN A 110 3.71 -16.87 21.96
CA ASN A 110 3.84 -15.54 22.55
C ASN A 110 2.62 -14.63 22.35
N LYS A 111 1.42 -15.18 22.16
CA LYS A 111 0.19 -14.38 21.99
C LYS A 111 -0.02 -13.37 23.12
N ALA A 112 0.22 -13.77 24.36
CA ALA A 112 0.10 -12.92 25.53
C ALA A 112 1.09 -11.76 25.51
N ILE A 113 2.32 -12.01 25.06
CA ILE A 113 3.38 -10.99 24.95
C ILE A 113 2.99 -9.96 23.89
N ILE A 114 2.50 -10.39 22.71
CA ILE A 114 2.08 -9.47 21.64
C ILE A 114 0.95 -8.56 22.15
N ASN A 115 -0.06 -9.13 22.80
CA ASN A 115 -1.17 -8.36 23.35
C ASN A 115 -0.72 -7.39 24.45
N SER A 116 0.27 -7.77 25.26
CA SER A 116 0.83 -6.88 26.31
C SER A 116 1.68 -5.74 25.75
N ILE A 117 2.49 -6.00 24.71
CA ILE A 117 3.30 -4.96 24.04
C ILE A 117 2.40 -3.84 23.47
N PHE A 118 1.29 -4.22 22.85
CA PHE A 118 0.37 -3.25 22.25
C PHE A 118 -0.73 -2.78 23.22
N ASN A 119 -0.75 -3.33 24.44
CA ASN A 119 -1.77 -3.06 25.46
C ASN A 119 -3.22 -3.19 24.95
N LYS A 120 -3.45 -4.19 24.06
CA LYS A 120 -4.76 -4.48 23.44
C LYS A 120 -4.99 -5.99 23.36
N PRO A 121 -6.16 -6.48 23.77
CA PRO A 121 -6.49 -7.92 23.76
C PRO A 121 -6.51 -8.52 22.35
N ASP A 122 -6.86 -7.73 21.34
CA ASP A 122 -7.00 -8.15 19.94
C ASP A 122 -5.75 -7.87 19.07
N ALA A 123 -4.67 -7.34 19.66
CA ALA A 123 -3.49 -6.93 18.88
C ALA A 123 -2.93 -8.08 18.05
N PHE A 124 -2.93 -9.29 18.59
CA PHE A 124 -2.51 -10.48 17.88
C PHE A 124 -3.27 -10.69 16.56
N ASN A 125 -4.60 -10.63 16.59
CA ASN A 125 -5.43 -10.81 15.39
C ASN A 125 -5.26 -9.66 14.39
N LEU A 126 -5.12 -8.43 14.86
CA LEU A 126 -4.91 -7.26 14.01
C LEU A 126 -3.57 -7.31 13.28
N VAL A 127 -2.51 -7.73 13.99
CA VAL A 127 -1.19 -7.92 13.38
C VAL A 127 -1.23 -9.08 12.37
N PHE A 128 -1.90 -10.19 12.68
CA PHE A 128 -2.09 -11.29 11.73
C PHE A 128 -2.77 -10.83 10.43
N LYS A 129 -3.88 -10.09 10.54
CA LYS A 129 -4.56 -9.51 9.38
C LYS A 129 -3.63 -8.61 8.57
N SER A 130 -2.77 -7.82 9.24
CA SER A 130 -1.77 -6.97 8.57
C SER A 130 -0.79 -7.79 7.73
N PHE A 131 -0.30 -8.92 8.25
CA PHE A 131 0.59 -9.81 7.50
C PHE A 131 -0.12 -10.54 6.36
N ALA A 132 -1.39 -10.92 6.54
CA ALA A 132 -2.17 -11.59 5.50
C ALA A 132 -2.37 -10.70 4.25
N VAL A 133 -2.52 -9.39 4.43
CA VAL A 133 -2.69 -8.45 3.31
C VAL A 133 -1.38 -7.86 2.79
N LEU A 134 -0.25 -8.16 3.44
CA LEU A 134 1.05 -7.57 3.15
C LEU A 134 1.48 -7.75 1.69
N MET A 135 1.32 -8.97 1.14
CA MET A 135 1.67 -9.27 -0.23
C MET A 135 0.88 -8.43 -1.24
N PHE A 136 -0.41 -8.23 -1.00
CA PHE A 136 -1.26 -7.40 -1.86
C PHE A 136 -0.84 -5.93 -1.82
N PHE A 137 -0.54 -5.41 -0.63
CA PHE A 137 -0.06 -4.05 -0.46
C PHE A 137 1.28 -3.81 -1.17
N THR A 138 2.26 -4.67 -0.94
CA THR A 138 3.61 -4.55 -1.54
C THR A 138 3.58 -4.73 -3.06
N SER A 139 2.77 -5.67 -3.57
CA SER A 139 2.54 -5.83 -5.03
C SER A 139 1.88 -4.60 -5.64
N THR A 140 0.92 -3.98 -4.96
CA THR A 140 0.31 -2.73 -5.42
C THR A 140 1.35 -1.61 -5.51
N MET A 141 2.25 -1.48 -4.54
CA MET A 141 3.33 -0.49 -4.57
C MET A 141 4.30 -0.75 -5.73
N LEU A 142 4.71 -2.01 -5.94
CA LEU A 142 5.55 -2.37 -7.09
C LEU A 142 4.86 -2.04 -8.42
N ASN A 143 3.56 -2.33 -8.56
CA ASN A 143 2.80 -2.02 -9.78
C ASN A 143 2.78 -0.52 -10.06
N ILE A 144 2.52 0.31 -9.04
CA ILE A 144 2.52 1.77 -9.16
C ILE A 144 3.90 2.29 -9.60
N ASP A 145 4.97 1.77 -9.00
CA ASP A 145 6.33 2.19 -9.36
C ASP A 145 6.78 1.62 -10.72
N THR A 146 6.25 0.46 -11.15
CA THR A 146 6.43 -0.06 -12.50
C THR A 146 5.77 0.84 -13.56
N ILE A 147 4.56 1.36 -13.29
CA ILE A 147 3.90 2.34 -14.17
C ILE A 147 4.74 3.61 -14.30
N ARG A 148 5.36 4.05 -13.20
CA ARG A 148 6.31 5.18 -13.21
C ARG A 148 7.56 4.85 -14.00
N ALA A 149 8.11 3.64 -13.86
CA ALA A 149 9.29 3.15 -14.54
C ALA A 149 9.16 3.15 -16.07
N ILE A 150 7.93 2.95 -16.59
CA ILE A 150 7.62 3.08 -18.03
C ILE A 150 7.19 4.50 -18.44
N GLU A 151 7.60 5.52 -17.65
CA GLU A 151 7.38 6.95 -17.90
C GLU A 151 5.92 7.42 -17.85
N LYS A 152 4.98 6.60 -17.40
CA LYS A 152 3.57 6.97 -17.20
C LYS A 152 3.35 7.62 -15.82
N THR A 153 4.12 8.67 -15.51
CA THR A 153 4.15 9.29 -14.18
C THR A 153 2.77 9.76 -13.71
N MET A 154 1.98 10.38 -14.59
CA MET A 154 0.62 10.84 -14.21
C MET A 154 -0.28 9.68 -13.78
N MET A 155 -0.25 8.57 -14.53
CA MET A 155 -1.02 7.37 -14.18
C MET A 155 -0.54 6.76 -12.87
N SER A 156 0.77 6.68 -12.65
CA SER A 156 1.33 6.22 -11.38
C SER A 156 0.85 7.07 -10.19
N GLU A 157 0.84 8.40 -10.33
CA GLU A 157 0.34 9.30 -9.28
C GLU A 157 -1.17 9.17 -9.05
N LEU A 158 -1.98 8.97 -10.11
CA LEU A 158 -3.42 8.69 -10.00
C LEU A 158 -3.67 7.40 -9.20
N TYR A 159 -2.97 6.32 -9.54
CA TYR A 159 -3.11 5.05 -8.81
C TYR A 159 -2.66 5.19 -7.36
N ARG A 160 -1.56 5.90 -7.09
CA ARG A 160 -1.01 6.08 -5.74
C ARG A 160 -1.91 6.92 -4.84
N ASN A 161 -2.51 7.99 -5.36
CA ASN A 161 -3.17 9.00 -4.55
C ASN A 161 -4.71 8.92 -4.58
N ILE A 162 -5.29 8.30 -5.61
CA ILE A 162 -6.74 8.27 -5.79
C ILE A 162 -7.26 6.83 -5.88
N PHE A 163 -6.88 6.08 -6.91
CA PHE A 163 -7.46 4.77 -7.16
C PHE A 163 -7.24 3.76 -6.05
N ARG A 164 -6.14 3.85 -5.30
CA ARG A 164 -5.88 2.99 -4.15
C ARG A 164 -6.93 3.15 -3.05
N TYR A 165 -7.48 4.34 -2.88
CA TYR A 165 -8.44 4.63 -1.81
C TYR A 165 -9.89 4.35 -2.21
N ILE A 166 -10.22 4.31 -3.50
CA ILE A 166 -11.59 4.07 -3.98
C ILE A 166 -12.16 2.74 -3.46
N PRO A 167 -11.49 1.58 -3.58
CA PRO A 167 -12.02 0.32 -3.07
C PRO A 167 -12.24 0.34 -1.56
N VAL A 168 -11.34 0.98 -0.82
CA VAL A 168 -11.43 1.10 0.64
C VAL A 168 -12.63 1.97 1.03
N PHE A 169 -12.84 3.09 0.32
CA PHE A 169 -13.98 3.97 0.54
C PHE A 169 -15.30 3.27 0.22
N ILE A 170 -15.40 2.60 -0.92
CA ILE A 170 -16.59 1.82 -1.30
C ILE A 170 -16.84 0.72 -0.26
N GLY A 171 -15.81 -0.01 0.17
CA GLY A 171 -15.91 -1.02 1.21
C GLY A 171 -16.46 -0.45 2.52
N ALA A 172 -15.95 0.69 2.98
CA ALA A 172 -16.44 1.34 4.19
C ALA A 172 -17.91 1.78 4.07
N VAL A 173 -18.32 2.32 2.93
CA VAL A 173 -19.71 2.68 2.65
C VAL A 173 -20.63 1.44 2.69
N VAL A 174 -20.23 0.34 2.06
CA VAL A 174 -20.99 -0.92 2.09
C VAL A 174 -21.12 -1.45 3.51
N LEU A 175 -20.05 -1.45 4.30
CA LEU A 175 -20.06 -1.91 5.69
C LEU A 175 -20.96 -1.03 6.57
N PHE A 176 -21.00 0.27 6.32
CA PHE A 176 -21.91 1.17 7.00
C PHE A 176 -23.39 0.82 6.72
N PHE A 177 -23.77 0.65 5.45
CA PHE A 177 -25.15 0.32 5.08
C PHE A 177 -25.58 -1.10 5.47
N THR A 178 -24.63 -2.03 5.61
CA THR A 178 -24.94 -3.41 6.07
C THR A 178 -24.90 -3.58 7.59
N ASN A 179 -24.68 -2.50 8.35
CA ASN A 179 -24.48 -2.54 9.82
C ASN A 179 -23.40 -3.51 10.30
N ARG A 180 -22.41 -3.82 9.45
CA ARG A 180 -21.28 -4.69 9.79
C ARG A 180 -19.99 -3.88 9.95
N GLN A 181 -20.05 -2.87 10.81
CA GLN A 181 -18.92 -1.96 11.05
C GLN A 181 -17.71 -2.65 11.71
N ASP A 182 -17.91 -3.79 12.36
CA ASP A 182 -16.87 -4.64 12.93
C ASP A 182 -15.94 -5.27 11.89
N LEU A 183 -16.37 -5.34 10.62
CA LEU A 183 -15.60 -5.91 9.51
C LEU A 183 -14.72 -4.89 8.76
N ILE A 184 -14.60 -3.65 9.23
CA ILE A 184 -13.77 -2.61 8.56
C ILE A 184 -12.26 -2.95 8.57
N VAL A 185 -11.87 -3.98 9.28
CA VAL A 185 -10.49 -4.44 9.44
C VAL A 185 -10.29 -5.83 8.85
#